data_980feb432de879b6ef2db4e51cfc59f9
#
_entry.id   980feb432de879b6ef2db4e51cfc59f9
#
_cell.length_a   1.000
_cell.length_b   1.000
_cell.length_c   1.000
_cell.angle_alpha   90.00
_cell.angle_beta   90.00
_cell.angle_gamma   90.00
#
_symmetry.space_group_name_H-M   'P 1'
#
loop_
_entity.id
_entity.type
_entity.pdbx_description
1 polymer ?
#
loop_
_entity_poly.entity_id
_entity_poly.type
_entity_poly.pdbx_seq_one_letter_code
_entity_poly.pdbx_strand_id
1 'polypeptide(L)'
;MAWSLLLRVTDKTLLLLLVVAVTLSLEHGVPVHGFLAASSDCQSSCGNISIPYPFGIGAACSWEPSLNVSCVVDGQGQEAAYLRVGDTLFKLLEIDVSQGEVRVESPISSSCRNGSKLEPLFILVPPFTVSSKNKLTAIGCATVAGIGSQSQDGYTSACGSFCNQDSMGNITECAGIGCCQTSIPSPGNLRSLNASFIVTADNLHISTPQKSSSPCSYAFVADANWFKFHPLYVTSTKFGEMYGSGSDRGVPLVLDWVVGNETCEEAVKNNMYAYGYATRVSSYACLSDNSFCLNASIGLGYRCKCLAGFEGNPYLDRGCQISMSVLPKLLQWYLR
;
A
#
# COMPACT_ATOMS: atom_id res chain seq x y z
N MET A 1 44.81 49.83 26.15
CA MET A 1 44.68 49.27 24.77
C MET A 1 44.55 47.77 24.82
N ALA A 2 43.43 47.24 25.33
CA ALA A 2 43.24 45.78 25.38
C ALA A 2 41.77 45.36 25.37
N TRP A 3 40.87 46.20 24.79
CA TRP A 3 39.41 45.92 24.80
C TRP A 3 38.76 45.91 23.41
N SER A 4 39.51 45.81 22.33
CA SER A 4 38.98 45.89 20.96
C SER A 4 39.18 44.63 20.13
N LEU A 5 39.52 43.48 20.75
CA LEU A 5 39.81 42.25 20.04
C LEU A 5 38.76 41.11 20.26
N LEU A 6 37.72 41.39 21.01
CA LEU A 6 36.71 40.34 21.38
C LEU A 6 35.36 40.40 20.63
N LEU A 7 35.21 41.24 19.60
CA LEU A 7 33.94 41.45 18.91
C LEU A 7 34.02 41.27 17.38
N ARG A 8 34.86 40.36 16.88
CA ARG A 8 34.79 39.87 15.51
C ARG A 8 34.95 38.33 15.45
N VAL A 9 34.23 37.60 16.27
CA VAL A 9 33.83 36.27 15.92
C VAL A 9 32.75 36.47 14.87
N THR A 10 33.14 36.41 13.61
CA THR A 10 32.24 36.61 12.50
C THR A 10 31.13 35.56 12.59
N ASP A 11 29.90 35.93 12.29
CA ASP A 11 28.72 35.02 12.23
C ASP A 11 28.98 33.66 11.56
N LYS A 12 29.95 33.66 10.66
CA LYS A 12 30.41 32.44 9.95
C LYS A 12 31.10 31.40 10.86
N THR A 13 31.85 31.86 11.88
CA THR A 13 32.50 30.90 12.82
C THR A 13 31.49 30.34 13.82
N LEU A 14 30.51 31.16 14.24
CA LEU A 14 29.42 30.70 15.08
C LEU A 14 28.51 29.70 14.33
N LEU A 15 28.23 29.99 13.05
CA LEU A 15 27.47 29.11 12.18
C LEU A 15 28.22 27.79 11.94
N LEU A 16 29.55 27.85 11.71
CA LEU A 16 30.37 26.65 11.54
C LEU A 16 30.38 25.80 12.82
N LEU A 17 30.48 26.43 13.97
CA LEU A 17 30.41 25.76 15.28
C LEU A 17 29.04 25.12 15.53
N LEU A 18 27.95 25.82 15.13
CA LEU A 18 26.59 25.27 15.21
C LEU A 18 26.39 24.10 14.24
N VAL A 19 26.89 24.19 13.02
CA VAL A 19 26.82 23.09 12.04
C VAL A 19 27.65 21.90 12.52
N VAL A 20 28.86 22.12 13.05
CA VAL A 20 29.69 21.06 13.64
C VAL A 20 29.06 20.49 14.90
N ALA A 21 28.41 21.30 15.74
CA ALA A 21 27.68 20.82 16.90
C ALA A 21 26.46 19.98 16.51
N VAL A 22 25.72 20.38 15.46
CA VAL A 22 24.59 19.61 14.92
C VAL A 22 25.05 18.30 14.28
N THR A 23 26.17 18.30 13.53
CA THR A 23 26.71 17.07 12.94
C THR A 23 27.28 16.12 14.01
N LEU A 24 27.91 16.63 15.03
CA LEU A 24 28.41 15.83 16.17
C LEU A 24 27.26 15.30 17.05
N SER A 25 26.14 16.03 17.14
CA SER A 25 24.94 15.54 17.85
C SER A 25 24.23 14.41 17.11
N LEU A 26 24.43 14.29 15.80
CA LEU A 26 23.88 13.20 14.99
C LEU A 26 24.63 11.87 15.18
N GLU A 27 25.89 11.93 15.67
CA GLU A 27 26.71 10.71 15.87
C GLU A 27 26.62 10.14 17.31
N HIS A 28 26.06 10.89 18.26
CA HIS A 28 25.89 10.44 19.64
C HIS A 28 24.40 10.29 19.96
N GLY A 29 23.77 9.27 19.36
CA GLY A 29 22.45 8.80 19.74
C GLY A 29 22.46 8.28 21.19
N VAL A 30 22.14 9.15 22.16
CA VAL A 30 21.85 8.72 23.52
C VAL A 30 20.55 7.92 23.48
N PRO A 31 20.52 6.65 23.94
CA PRO A 31 19.29 5.88 23.97
C PRO A 31 18.38 6.50 25.04
N VAL A 32 17.42 7.30 24.61
CA VAL A 32 16.32 7.74 25.47
C VAL A 32 15.27 6.62 25.47
N HIS A 33 15.06 5.99 26.61
CA HIS A 33 14.00 5.02 26.83
C HIS A 33 12.64 5.65 26.55
N GLY A 34 12.18 5.51 25.33
CA GLY A 34 10.82 5.87 24.88
C GLY A 34 9.90 4.65 24.99
N PHE A 35 8.80 4.87 25.64
CA PHE A 35 7.67 3.96 25.87
C PHE A 35 7.26 3.16 24.63
N LEU A 36 7.13 1.84 24.80
CA LEU A 36 6.31 0.86 24.03
C LEU A 36 6.11 1.06 22.51
N ALA A 37 6.95 1.82 21.84
CA ALA A 37 7.05 1.83 20.41
C ALA A 37 8.19 0.91 20.04
N ALA A 38 7.89 -0.17 19.34
CA ALA A 38 8.83 -1.17 18.83
C ALA A 38 9.95 -1.50 19.85
N SER A 39 9.73 -2.51 20.69
CA SER A 39 10.80 -3.09 21.50
C SER A 39 12.04 -3.27 20.63
N SER A 40 13.23 -2.93 21.13
CA SER A 40 14.50 -3.16 20.42
C SER A 40 14.69 -4.59 19.95
N ASP A 41 13.87 -5.51 20.45
CA ASP A 41 13.89 -6.93 20.17
C ASP A 41 12.96 -7.34 19.02
N CYS A 42 12.17 -6.39 18.46
CA CYS A 42 11.27 -6.69 17.35
C CYS A 42 12.03 -6.74 16.02
N GLN A 43 11.79 -7.82 15.28
CA GLN A 43 12.34 -7.98 13.93
C GLN A 43 11.77 -6.90 13.00
N SER A 44 12.64 -6.12 12.36
CA SER A 44 12.28 -4.98 11.51
C SER A 44 12.14 -5.31 10.02
N SER A 45 12.43 -6.55 9.63
CA SER A 45 12.34 -7.00 8.23
C SER A 45 12.01 -8.49 8.16
N CYS A 46 11.47 -8.92 7.02
CA CYS A 46 11.28 -10.33 6.69
C CYS A 46 11.77 -10.54 5.25
N GLY A 47 12.88 -11.24 5.08
CA GLY A 47 13.59 -11.28 3.83
C GLY A 47 13.96 -9.86 3.37
N ASN A 48 13.54 -9.51 2.17
CA ASN A 48 13.79 -8.18 1.59
C ASN A 48 12.71 -7.13 1.94
N ILE A 49 11.70 -7.50 2.73
CA ILE A 49 10.58 -6.63 3.07
C ILE A 49 10.84 -5.96 4.42
N SER A 50 10.90 -4.64 4.43
CA SER A 50 10.91 -3.83 5.66
C SER A 50 9.56 -3.85 6.33
N ILE A 51 9.53 -4.03 7.65
CA ILE A 51 8.31 -4.06 8.47
C ILE A 51 8.38 -2.90 9.47
N PRO A 52 8.04 -1.68 9.03
CA PRO A 52 8.05 -0.51 9.88
C PRO A 52 6.84 -0.53 10.83
N TYR A 53 7.04 -0.08 12.07
CA TYR A 53 5.93 0.23 12.97
C TYR A 53 4.96 1.24 12.31
N PRO A 54 3.62 1.09 12.43
CA PRO A 54 2.87 0.29 13.41
C PRO A 54 2.65 -1.17 13.04
N PHE A 55 3.19 -1.66 11.93
CA PHE A 55 3.28 -3.10 11.65
C PHE A 55 4.38 -3.73 12.48
N GLY A 56 4.29 -5.06 12.66
CA GLY A 56 5.31 -5.79 13.42
C GLY A 56 5.21 -7.30 13.22
N ILE A 57 6.33 -7.99 13.46
CA ILE A 57 6.38 -9.46 13.45
C ILE A 57 6.20 -9.93 14.89
N GLY A 58 5.07 -10.58 15.17
CA GLY A 58 4.68 -11.00 16.51
C GLY A 58 3.74 -10.01 17.21
N ALA A 59 2.89 -10.54 18.08
CA ALA A 59 1.77 -9.80 18.69
C ALA A 59 2.20 -8.60 19.56
N ALA A 60 3.42 -8.62 20.11
CA ALA A 60 3.95 -7.53 20.94
C ALA A 60 4.66 -6.44 20.11
N CYS A 61 4.84 -6.64 18.81
CA CYS A 61 5.62 -5.76 17.93
C CYS A 61 4.75 -4.91 17.01
N SER A 62 3.48 -5.22 16.86
CA SER A 62 2.52 -4.42 16.10
C SER A 62 1.64 -3.58 17.02
N TRP A 63 1.16 -2.43 16.51
CA TRP A 63 0.21 -1.57 17.23
C TRP A 63 -1.08 -2.30 17.61
N GLU A 64 -1.60 -3.09 16.70
CA GLU A 64 -2.82 -3.89 16.90
C GLU A 64 -2.70 -5.21 16.13
N PRO A 65 -3.46 -6.24 16.52
CA PRO A 65 -3.35 -7.59 15.93
C PRO A 65 -3.56 -7.65 14.43
N SER A 66 -4.36 -6.73 13.87
CA SER A 66 -4.63 -6.62 12.43
C SER A 66 -3.42 -6.18 11.61
N LEU A 67 -2.44 -5.51 12.24
CA LEU A 67 -1.19 -5.06 11.62
C LEU A 67 -0.03 -6.04 11.85
N ASN A 68 -0.32 -7.22 12.40
CA ASN A 68 0.69 -8.24 12.63
C ASN A 68 1.07 -8.94 11.31
N VAL A 69 2.38 -8.98 11.05
CA VAL A 69 2.99 -9.64 9.90
C VAL A 69 3.55 -10.99 10.33
N SER A 70 3.24 -12.03 9.55
CA SER A 70 3.85 -13.35 9.73
C SER A 70 5.06 -13.47 8.81
N CYS A 71 6.22 -13.77 9.38
CA CYS A 71 7.43 -14.08 8.62
C CYS A 71 7.61 -15.59 8.59
N VAL A 72 7.57 -16.19 7.40
CA VAL A 72 7.63 -17.64 7.20
C VAL A 72 8.87 -17.97 6.39
N VAL A 73 9.63 -18.95 6.85
CA VAL A 73 10.77 -19.49 6.11
C VAL A 73 10.29 -20.67 5.27
N ASP A 74 10.50 -20.63 3.97
CA ASP A 74 10.17 -21.71 3.06
C ASP A 74 11.15 -22.91 3.20
N GLY A 75 10.84 -24.01 2.50
CA GLY A 75 11.69 -25.21 2.52
C GLY A 75 13.08 -25.02 1.89
N GLN A 76 13.35 -23.86 1.29
CA GLN A 76 14.64 -23.46 0.70
C GLN A 76 15.41 -22.47 1.58
N GLY A 77 14.85 -22.12 2.75
CA GLY A 77 15.45 -21.16 3.67
C GLY A 77 15.19 -19.69 3.30
N GLN A 78 14.25 -19.41 2.39
CA GLN A 78 13.89 -18.04 2.03
C GLN A 78 12.75 -17.54 2.91
N GLU A 79 12.91 -16.33 3.44
CA GLU A 79 11.87 -15.67 4.23
C GLU A 79 10.85 -14.98 3.32
N ALA A 80 9.56 -15.14 3.64
CA ALA A 80 8.45 -14.47 3.00
C ALA A 80 7.52 -13.86 4.05
N ALA A 81 7.17 -12.59 3.85
CA ALA A 81 6.26 -11.85 4.71
C ALA A 81 4.81 -12.05 4.27
N TYR A 82 3.92 -12.26 5.23
CA TYR A 82 2.49 -12.40 4.97
C TYR A 82 1.67 -11.51 5.90
N LEU A 83 0.64 -10.90 5.34
CA LEU A 83 -0.34 -10.07 6.03
C LEU A 83 -1.70 -10.77 6.01
N ARG A 84 -2.34 -10.90 7.18
CA ARG A 84 -3.69 -11.44 7.28
C ARG A 84 -4.73 -10.33 7.18
N VAL A 85 -5.63 -10.45 6.21
CA VAL A 85 -6.77 -9.55 6.05
C VAL A 85 -8.04 -10.40 6.07
N GLY A 86 -8.80 -10.34 7.14
CA GLY A 86 -9.90 -11.29 7.40
C GLY A 86 -9.39 -12.73 7.44
N ASP A 87 -10.01 -13.59 6.66
CA ASP A 87 -9.61 -15.01 6.54
C ASP A 87 -8.52 -15.23 5.49
N THR A 88 -8.14 -14.21 4.72
CA THR A 88 -7.17 -14.32 3.64
C THR A 88 -5.78 -13.95 4.12
N LEU A 89 -4.81 -14.79 3.78
CA LEU A 89 -3.39 -14.55 4.01
C LEU A 89 -2.75 -14.10 2.68
N PHE A 90 -2.39 -12.83 2.62
CA PHE A 90 -1.72 -12.25 1.45
C PHE A 90 -0.21 -12.24 1.63
N LYS A 91 0.53 -12.57 0.59
CA LYS A 91 1.96 -12.32 0.58
C LYS A 91 2.21 -10.82 0.48
N LEU A 92 2.99 -10.30 1.42
CA LEU A 92 3.32 -8.89 1.53
C LEU A 92 4.47 -8.55 0.58
N LEU A 93 4.33 -7.45 -0.15
CA LEU A 93 5.35 -6.95 -1.07
C LEU A 93 6.01 -5.67 -0.55
N GLU A 94 5.24 -4.80 0.10
CA GLU A 94 5.73 -3.51 0.58
C GLU A 94 4.79 -2.91 1.62
N ILE A 95 5.34 -2.15 2.58
CA ILE A 95 4.60 -1.29 3.50
C ILE A 95 5.10 0.14 3.32
N ASP A 96 4.21 1.04 2.90
CA ASP A 96 4.49 2.48 2.82
C ASP A 96 3.72 3.22 3.92
N VAL A 97 4.40 3.50 5.03
CA VAL A 97 3.83 4.22 6.17
C VAL A 97 3.51 5.66 5.80
N SER A 98 4.29 6.28 4.93
CA SER A 98 4.12 7.68 4.54
C SER A 98 2.84 7.92 3.73
N GLN A 99 2.45 6.95 2.92
CA GLN A 99 1.20 6.96 2.15
C GLN A 99 0.04 6.30 2.89
N GLY A 100 0.31 5.49 3.91
CA GLY A 100 -0.68 4.66 4.59
C GLY A 100 -1.16 3.52 3.71
N GLU A 101 -0.25 2.88 3.01
CA GLU A 101 -0.53 1.83 2.03
C GLU A 101 0.29 0.58 2.30
N VAL A 102 -0.29 -0.56 1.95
CA VAL A 102 0.43 -1.82 1.82
C VAL A 102 0.21 -2.38 0.42
N ARG A 103 1.23 -3.02 -0.12
CA ARG A 103 1.17 -3.71 -1.39
C ARG A 103 1.27 -5.21 -1.15
N VAL A 104 0.30 -5.96 -1.67
CA VAL A 104 0.19 -7.41 -1.46
C VAL A 104 0.02 -8.15 -2.78
N GLU A 105 0.39 -9.42 -2.83
CA GLU A 105 0.09 -10.28 -3.98
C GLU A 105 -1.36 -10.76 -3.90
N SER A 106 -2.15 -10.47 -4.95
CA SER A 106 -3.53 -10.89 -5.10
C SER A 106 -3.66 -11.90 -6.24
N PRO A 107 -4.37 -13.02 -6.07
CA PRO A 107 -4.64 -13.92 -7.17
C PRO A 107 -5.59 -13.31 -8.19
N ILE A 108 -5.56 -13.85 -9.41
CA ILE A 108 -6.37 -13.40 -10.53
C ILE A 108 -7.52 -14.36 -10.81
N SER A 109 -8.62 -13.84 -11.35
CA SER A 109 -9.67 -14.65 -11.96
C SER A 109 -9.26 -15.09 -13.36
N SER A 110 -9.55 -16.34 -13.71
CA SER A 110 -9.28 -16.89 -15.01
C SER A 110 -10.43 -17.78 -15.51
N SER A 111 -10.66 -17.75 -16.81
CA SER A 111 -11.59 -18.64 -17.52
C SER A 111 -10.95 -19.09 -18.82
N CYS A 112 -10.68 -20.37 -18.95
CA CYS A 112 -9.97 -20.93 -20.09
C CYS A 112 -10.84 -21.89 -20.89
N ARG A 113 -10.57 -22.04 -22.18
CA ARG A 113 -11.30 -22.93 -23.10
C ARG A 113 -11.25 -24.42 -22.73
N ASN A 114 -10.26 -24.85 -21.97
CA ASN A 114 -10.18 -26.19 -21.42
C ASN A 114 -11.19 -26.47 -20.31
N GLY A 115 -12.05 -25.46 -19.99
CA GLY A 115 -13.05 -25.56 -18.94
C GLY A 115 -12.51 -25.17 -17.53
N SER A 116 -11.22 -24.84 -17.39
CA SER A 116 -10.70 -24.38 -16.09
C SER A 116 -11.20 -22.97 -15.81
N LYS A 117 -11.77 -22.77 -14.62
CA LYS A 117 -12.28 -21.48 -14.13
C LYS A 117 -11.85 -21.28 -12.70
N LEU A 118 -11.35 -20.07 -12.41
CA LEU A 118 -10.99 -19.62 -11.08
C LEU A 118 -11.55 -18.22 -10.89
N GLU A 119 -12.27 -17.97 -9.80
CA GLU A 119 -12.78 -16.65 -9.42
C GLU A 119 -12.60 -16.46 -7.91
N PRO A 120 -11.40 -16.03 -7.47
CA PRO A 120 -11.13 -15.84 -6.07
C PRO A 120 -11.97 -14.69 -5.50
N LEU A 121 -12.49 -14.88 -4.30
CA LEU A 121 -13.23 -13.89 -3.53
C LEU A 121 -12.46 -13.57 -2.25
N PHE A 122 -12.22 -12.31 -1.98
CA PHE A 122 -11.63 -11.83 -0.74
C PHE A 122 -12.61 -10.93 0.01
N ILE A 123 -12.70 -11.16 1.30
CA ILE A 123 -13.44 -10.27 2.20
C ILE A 123 -12.43 -9.36 2.87
N LEU A 124 -12.54 -8.07 2.58
CA LEU A 124 -11.72 -7.04 3.22
C LEU A 124 -12.39 -6.61 4.52
N VAL A 125 -11.62 -6.64 5.58
CA VAL A 125 -12.06 -6.20 6.91
C VAL A 125 -11.20 -5.02 7.37
N PRO A 126 -11.76 -4.11 8.17
CA PRO A 126 -10.93 -3.08 8.79
C PRO A 126 -9.72 -3.72 9.49
N PRO A 127 -8.56 -3.07 9.44
CA PRO A 127 -8.32 -1.68 9.02
C PRO A 127 -8.02 -1.49 7.51
N PHE A 128 -8.19 -2.52 6.67
CA PHE A 128 -7.78 -2.48 5.26
C PHE A 128 -8.95 -2.17 4.33
N THR A 129 -8.66 -1.35 3.30
CA THR A 129 -9.59 -1.03 2.19
C THR A 129 -8.84 -1.04 0.86
N VAL A 130 -9.56 -1.25 -0.26
CA VAL A 130 -8.93 -1.18 -1.59
C VAL A 130 -8.53 0.26 -1.88
N SER A 131 -7.27 0.49 -2.26
CA SER A 131 -6.81 1.83 -2.65
C SER A 131 -7.35 2.25 -4.02
N SER A 132 -7.61 3.55 -4.19
CA SER A 132 -7.97 4.16 -5.49
C SER A 132 -6.84 4.08 -6.54
N LYS A 133 -5.63 3.73 -6.14
CA LYS A 133 -4.49 3.49 -7.04
C LYS A 133 -4.65 2.24 -7.90
N ASN A 134 -5.59 1.36 -7.54
CA ASN A 134 -5.86 0.16 -8.32
C ASN A 134 -6.82 0.42 -9.48
N LYS A 135 -6.73 -0.45 -10.48
CA LYS A 135 -7.71 -0.56 -11.57
C LYS A 135 -8.21 -2.00 -11.70
N LEU A 136 -9.47 -2.14 -12.04
CA LEU A 136 -9.98 -3.39 -12.61
C LEU A 136 -9.42 -3.53 -14.00
N THR A 137 -8.82 -4.69 -14.30
CA THR A 137 -8.27 -5.02 -15.61
C THR A 137 -8.89 -6.34 -16.06
N ALA A 138 -9.31 -6.38 -17.33
CA ALA A 138 -9.68 -7.63 -17.99
C ALA A 138 -8.85 -7.83 -19.26
N ILE A 139 -8.38 -9.05 -19.47
CA ILE A 139 -7.60 -9.49 -20.63
C ILE A 139 -8.36 -10.62 -21.32
N GLY A 140 -8.50 -10.54 -22.62
CA GLY A 140 -9.12 -11.58 -23.45
C GLY A 140 -9.98 -11.00 -24.56
N CYS A 141 -10.43 -11.85 -25.47
CA CYS A 141 -11.35 -11.50 -26.55
C CYS A 141 -12.78 -11.84 -26.13
N ALA A 142 -13.72 -10.93 -26.33
CA ALA A 142 -15.12 -11.05 -25.91
C ALA A 142 -15.25 -11.33 -24.39
N THR A 143 -14.55 -10.51 -23.60
CA THR A 143 -14.49 -10.62 -22.15
C THR A 143 -15.03 -9.36 -21.50
N VAL A 144 -16.04 -9.50 -20.63
CA VAL A 144 -16.52 -8.43 -19.77
C VAL A 144 -16.31 -8.86 -18.33
N ALA A 145 -15.54 -8.09 -17.61
CA ALA A 145 -15.30 -8.33 -16.19
C ALA A 145 -15.85 -7.17 -15.34
N GLY A 146 -16.24 -7.50 -14.12
CA GLY A 146 -16.74 -6.53 -13.16
C GLY A 146 -16.27 -6.82 -11.75
N ILE A 147 -16.33 -5.80 -10.90
CA ILE A 147 -16.18 -5.93 -9.45
C ILE A 147 -17.58 -5.94 -8.86
N GLY A 148 -17.97 -7.06 -8.25
CA GLY A 148 -19.22 -7.20 -7.52
C GLY A 148 -19.13 -6.60 -6.12
N SER A 149 -20.21 -5.96 -5.66
CA SER A 149 -20.45 -5.67 -4.25
C SER A 149 -21.37 -6.74 -3.68
N GLN A 150 -21.11 -7.21 -2.47
CA GLN A 150 -22.06 -8.11 -1.77
C GLN A 150 -23.32 -7.40 -1.26
N SER A 151 -23.36 -6.06 -1.31
CA SER A 151 -24.61 -5.32 -1.13
C SER A 151 -25.50 -5.51 -2.36
N GLN A 152 -26.81 -5.51 -2.18
CA GLN A 152 -27.84 -5.83 -3.20
C GLN A 152 -27.79 -4.99 -4.50
N ASP A 153 -26.80 -4.12 -4.66
CA ASP A 153 -26.74 -3.10 -5.71
C ASP A 153 -25.92 -3.47 -6.96
N GLY A 154 -25.47 -4.72 -7.09
CA GLY A 154 -24.83 -5.21 -8.30
C GLY A 154 -23.33 -4.85 -8.42
N TYR A 155 -22.85 -4.69 -9.66
CA TYR A 155 -21.45 -4.38 -9.94
C TYR A 155 -21.16 -2.90 -9.73
N THR A 156 -20.06 -2.61 -9.02
CA THR A 156 -19.60 -1.23 -8.78
C THR A 156 -18.76 -0.69 -9.92
N SER A 157 -18.09 -1.56 -10.68
CA SER A 157 -17.28 -1.20 -11.84
C SER A 157 -17.20 -2.37 -12.80
N ALA A 158 -17.19 -2.08 -14.10
CA ALA A 158 -17.02 -3.11 -15.14
C ALA A 158 -16.29 -2.55 -16.34
N CYS A 159 -15.60 -3.41 -17.09
CA CYS A 159 -15.04 -3.08 -18.39
C CYS A 159 -15.12 -4.25 -19.36
N GLY A 160 -15.17 -3.96 -20.66
CA GLY A 160 -15.25 -4.93 -21.72
C GLY A 160 -14.09 -4.87 -22.70
N SER A 161 -13.62 -6.03 -23.13
CA SER A 161 -12.56 -6.22 -24.08
C SER A 161 -12.99 -7.10 -25.24
N PHE A 162 -12.81 -6.61 -26.44
CA PHE A 162 -13.15 -7.31 -27.69
C PHE A 162 -11.93 -7.37 -28.61
N CYS A 163 -11.87 -8.33 -29.51
CA CYS A 163 -10.78 -8.43 -30.47
C CYS A 163 -11.31 -8.32 -31.90
N ASN A 164 -10.54 -7.60 -32.72
CA ASN A 164 -10.63 -7.67 -34.16
C ASN A 164 -9.31 -8.28 -34.67
N GLN A 165 -9.37 -9.25 -35.59
CA GLN A 165 -8.18 -9.96 -36.08
C GLN A 165 -7.11 -9.04 -36.67
N ASP A 166 -7.52 -7.96 -37.30
CA ASP A 166 -6.60 -7.01 -37.97
C ASP A 166 -5.93 -6.02 -36.99
N SER A 167 -6.43 -5.92 -35.75
CA SER A 167 -6.01 -4.89 -34.81
C SER A 167 -5.02 -5.34 -33.74
N MET A 168 -4.77 -6.66 -33.61
CA MET A 168 -3.98 -7.21 -32.48
C MET A 168 -2.47 -6.99 -32.58
N GLY A 169 -1.94 -6.68 -33.77
CA GLY A 169 -0.49 -6.68 -33.99
C GLY A 169 0.29 -5.50 -33.38
N ASN A 170 -0.37 -4.38 -33.13
CA ASN A 170 0.29 -3.12 -32.73
C ASN A 170 -0.32 -2.47 -31.47
N ILE A 171 -1.14 -3.20 -30.70
CA ILE A 171 -1.81 -2.62 -29.52
C ILE A 171 -0.88 -2.68 -28.34
N THR A 172 -0.57 -1.53 -27.77
CA THR A 172 0.21 -1.37 -26.53
C THR A 172 -0.64 -0.83 -25.38
N GLU A 173 -1.85 -0.34 -25.68
CA GLU A 173 -2.74 0.26 -24.71
C GLU A 173 -3.90 -0.69 -24.33
N CYS A 174 -4.28 -0.66 -23.07
CA CYS A 174 -5.39 -1.45 -22.54
C CYS A 174 -6.69 -0.62 -22.61
N ALA A 175 -7.25 -0.48 -23.83
CA ALA A 175 -8.35 0.44 -24.14
C ALA A 175 -9.58 -0.23 -24.80
N GLY A 176 -9.83 -1.51 -24.51
CA GLY A 176 -11.00 -2.25 -24.98
C GLY A 176 -10.72 -3.22 -26.11
N ILE A 177 -9.49 -3.29 -26.65
CA ILE A 177 -9.09 -4.28 -27.66
C ILE A 177 -8.10 -5.25 -27.04
N GLY A 178 -8.51 -6.49 -26.81
CA GLY A 178 -7.72 -7.52 -26.12
C GLY A 178 -7.50 -7.29 -24.63
N CYS A 179 -7.68 -6.08 -24.17
CA CYS A 179 -7.56 -5.65 -22.79
C CYS A 179 -8.39 -4.41 -22.52
N CYS A 180 -9.00 -4.32 -21.34
CA CYS A 180 -9.63 -3.10 -20.84
C CYS A 180 -9.24 -2.81 -19.40
N GLN A 181 -9.25 -1.55 -19.04
CA GLN A 181 -9.05 -1.09 -17.66
C GLN A 181 -10.10 -0.04 -17.27
N THR A 182 -10.54 -0.11 -16.01
CA THR A 182 -11.41 0.92 -15.42
C THR A 182 -11.01 1.20 -13.99
N SER A 183 -11.21 2.45 -13.55
CA SER A 183 -11.01 2.85 -12.17
C SER A 183 -12.07 2.24 -11.25
N ILE A 184 -11.72 2.08 -9.99
CA ILE A 184 -12.61 1.60 -8.94
C ILE A 184 -13.28 2.83 -8.32
N PRO A 185 -14.59 3.05 -8.50
CA PRO A 185 -15.28 4.17 -7.88
C PRO A 185 -15.45 3.90 -6.38
N SER A 186 -15.19 4.91 -5.56
CA SER A 186 -15.36 4.87 -4.10
C SER A 186 -14.81 3.59 -3.45
N PRO A 187 -13.50 3.31 -3.61
CA PRO A 187 -12.90 2.02 -3.27
C PRO A 187 -13.09 1.62 -1.80
N GLY A 188 -13.20 2.58 -0.89
CA GLY A 188 -13.40 2.32 0.52
C GLY A 188 -14.74 1.66 0.88
N ASN A 189 -15.74 1.65 -0.01
CA ASN A 189 -17.00 0.93 0.18
C ASN A 189 -16.93 -0.55 -0.22
N LEU A 190 -15.82 -0.98 -0.85
CA LEU A 190 -15.63 -2.37 -1.22
C LEU A 190 -15.23 -3.20 0.00
N ARG A 191 -16.18 -3.91 0.58
CA ARG A 191 -15.97 -4.88 1.65
C ARG A 191 -15.62 -6.28 1.13
N SER A 192 -15.83 -6.51 -0.15
CA SER A 192 -15.42 -7.73 -0.84
C SER A 192 -14.77 -7.38 -2.16
N LEU A 193 -13.70 -8.07 -2.49
CA LEU A 193 -13.01 -7.92 -3.76
C LEU A 193 -13.15 -9.23 -4.53
N ASN A 194 -13.98 -9.19 -5.56
CA ASN A 194 -14.12 -10.26 -6.54
C ASN A 194 -14.12 -9.63 -7.92
N ALA A 195 -13.00 -9.78 -8.65
CA ALA A 195 -12.96 -9.48 -10.06
C ALA A 195 -13.49 -10.71 -10.81
N SER A 196 -14.77 -10.69 -11.17
CA SER A 196 -15.45 -11.81 -11.82
C SER A 196 -15.82 -11.51 -13.26
N PHE A 197 -16.10 -12.58 -14.01
CA PHE A 197 -16.56 -12.45 -15.39
C PHE A 197 -18.07 -12.26 -15.43
N ILE A 198 -18.52 -11.15 -16.04
CA ILE A 198 -19.92 -10.92 -16.38
C ILE A 198 -20.25 -11.68 -17.68
N VAL A 199 -19.31 -11.61 -18.64
CA VAL A 199 -19.40 -12.28 -19.93
C VAL A 199 -18.04 -12.80 -20.34
N THR A 200 -17.99 -14.03 -20.85
CA THR A 200 -16.84 -14.60 -21.55
C THR A 200 -17.26 -15.03 -22.96
N ALA A 201 -16.30 -15.33 -23.81
CA ALA A 201 -16.56 -15.81 -25.16
C ALA A 201 -17.47 -17.04 -25.21
N ASP A 202 -17.38 -17.89 -24.19
CA ASP A 202 -18.19 -19.12 -24.09
C ASP A 202 -19.66 -18.85 -23.75
N ASN A 203 -19.94 -17.74 -23.07
CA ASN A 203 -21.30 -17.34 -22.66
C ASN A 203 -21.97 -16.38 -23.67
N LEU A 204 -21.17 -15.79 -24.55
CA LEU A 204 -21.66 -14.88 -25.56
C LEU A 204 -22.08 -15.71 -26.79
N HIS A 205 -23.35 -15.99 -26.93
CA HIS A 205 -23.94 -16.62 -28.15
C HIS A 205 -23.90 -15.64 -29.34
N ILE A 206 -22.76 -15.00 -29.57
CA ILE A 206 -22.54 -14.24 -30.80
C ILE A 206 -22.19 -15.22 -31.90
N SER A 207 -23.09 -15.35 -32.87
CA SER A 207 -22.90 -16.12 -34.10
C SER A 207 -21.82 -15.50 -35.01
N THR A 208 -20.67 -15.15 -34.43
CA THR A 208 -19.52 -14.75 -35.24
C THR A 208 -18.70 -15.98 -35.59
N PRO A 209 -18.37 -16.20 -36.86
CA PRO A 209 -17.59 -17.36 -37.29
C PRO A 209 -16.12 -17.32 -36.86
N GLN A 210 -15.75 -16.34 -36.03
CA GLN A 210 -14.39 -16.17 -35.53
C GLN A 210 -14.26 -16.82 -34.15
N LYS A 211 -13.72 -18.05 -34.14
CA LYS A 211 -13.12 -18.62 -32.94
C LYS A 211 -12.22 -17.55 -32.32
N SER A 212 -12.63 -16.99 -31.18
CA SER A 212 -11.78 -16.11 -30.38
C SER A 212 -10.38 -16.71 -30.27
N SER A 213 -9.34 -15.99 -30.63
CA SER A 213 -7.97 -16.50 -30.61
C SER A 213 -7.39 -16.63 -29.20
N SER A 214 -8.09 -16.10 -28.20
CA SER A 214 -7.64 -16.13 -26.81
C SER A 214 -7.86 -17.51 -26.17
N PRO A 215 -6.83 -18.19 -25.66
CA PRO A 215 -6.97 -19.45 -24.95
C PRO A 215 -7.60 -19.30 -23.58
N CYS A 216 -7.38 -18.17 -22.91
CA CYS A 216 -7.93 -17.83 -21.60
C CYS A 216 -8.34 -16.34 -21.55
N SER A 217 -9.31 -16.05 -20.68
CA SER A 217 -9.63 -14.70 -20.22
C SER A 217 -9.17 -14.53 -18.77
N TYR A 218 -8.71 -13.33 -18.43
CA TYR A 218 -8.24 -13.00 -17.08
C TYR A 218 -8.94 -11.73 -16.61
N ALA A 219 -9.24 -11.68 -15.29
CA ALA A 219 -9.78 -10.50 -14.64
C ALA A 219 -9.11 -10.33 -13.27
N PHE A 220 -8.69 -9.11 -12.94
CA PHE A 220 -8.01 -8.81 -11.70
C PHE A 220 -8.07 -7.33 -11.34
N VAL A 221 -7.82 -7.06 -10.08
CA VAL A 221 -7.60 -5.70 -9.56
C VAL A 221 -6.13 -5.57 -9.19
N ALA A 222 -5.45 -4.58 -9.74
CA ALA A 222 -4.03 -4.37 -9.48
C ALA A 222 -3.66 -2.89 -9.52
N ASP A 223 -2.50 -2.56 -8.96
CA ASP A 223 -1.87 -1.25 -9.07
C ASP A 223 -1.83 -0.78 -10.54
N ALA A 224 -2.42 0.38 -10.80
CA ALA A 224 -2.52 0.95 -12.13
C ALA A 224 -1.15 1.22 -12.78
N ASN A 225 -0.11 1.45 -11.98
CA ASN A 225 1.24 1.73 -12.48
C ASN A 225 2.04 0.48 -12.80
N TRP A 226 1.66 -0.65 -12.22
CA TRP A 226 2.34 -1.93 -12.42
C TRP A 226 1.98 -2.56 -13.76
N PHE A 227 0.68 -2.62 -14.10
CA PHE A 227 0.22 -3.36 -15.27
C PHE A 227 0.61 -2.66 -16.56
N LYS A 228 1.23 -3.44 -17.44
CA LYS A 228 1.52 -3.06 -18.83
C LYS A 228 1.02 -4.13 -19.76
N PHE A 229 0.13 -3.75 -20.65
CA PHE A 229 -0.46 -4.68 -21.63
C PHE A 229 0.58 -5.16 -22.64
N HIS A 230 0.50 -6.45 -22.96
CA HIS A 230 1.25 -7.07 -24.05
C HIS A 230 0.33 -8.01 -24.84
N PRO A 231 0.31 -7.95 -26.19
CA PRO A 231 -0.58 -8.78 -27.04
C PRO A 231 -0.47 -10.27 -26.78
N LEU A 232 0.69 -10.77 -26.37
CA LEU A 232 0.90 -12.18 -25.99
C LEU A 232 0.04 -12.63 -24.81
N TYR A 233 -0.44 -11.72 -23.97
CA TYR A 233 -1.33 -12.06 -22.86
C TYR A 233 -2.72 -12.50 -23.34
N VAL A 234 -3.11 -12.07 -24.55
CA VAL A 234 -4.37 -12.47 -25.19
C VAL A 234 -4.19 -13.74 -26.01
N THR A 235 -3.08 -13.85 -26.74
CA THR A 235 -2.87 -14.92 -27.75
C THR A 235 -2.23 -16.19 -27.17
N SER A 236 -1.81 -16.16 -25.91
CA SER A 236 -1.17 -17.29 -25.23
C SER A 236 -1.63 -17.42 -23.77
N THR A 237 -1.17 -18.48 -23.08
CA THR A 237 -1.40 -18.72 -21.66
C THR A 237 -0.38 -18.03 -20.74
N LYS A 238 0.56 -17.25 -21.30
CA LYS A 238 1.68 -16.67 -20.55
C LYS A 238 1.28 -15.86 -19.33
N PHE A 239 0.19 -15.08 -19.41
CA PHE A 239 -0.24 -14.29 -18.27
C PHE A 239 -0.69 -15.19 -17.10
N GLY A 240 -1.46 -16.23 -17.40
CA GLY A 240 -1.87 -17.22 -16.42
C GLY A 240 -0.72 -18.04 -15.84
N GLU A 241 0.29 -18.35 -16.64
CA GLU A 241 1.51 -19.03 -16.18
C GLU A 241 2.34 -18.16 -15.22
N MET A 242 2.32 -16.84 -15.43
CA MET A 242 3.06 -15.91 -14.60
C MET A 242 2.34 -15.51 -13.31
N TYR A 243 1.00 -15.41 -13.34
CA TYR A 243 0.20 -14.79 -12.27
C TYR A 243 -1.07 -15.59 -11.91
N GLY A 244 -1.34 -16.67 -12.58
CA GLY A 244 -2.55 -17.49 -12.40
C GLY A 244 -2.39 -18.57 -11.33
N SER A 245 -3.42 -19.41 -11.25
CA SER A 245 -3.43 -20.58 -10.36
C SER A 245 -2.27 -21.51 -10.69
N GLY A 246 -1.47 -21.84 -9.69
CA GLY A 246 -0.27 -22.68 -9.82
C GLY A 246 1.02 -21.90 -10.07
N SER A 247 0.98 -20.58 -10.20
CA SER A 247 2.16 -19.74 -10.10
C SER A 247 2.42 -19.33 -8.63
N ASP A 248 3.68 -19.12 -8.28
CA ASP A 248 4.06 -18.62 -6.95
C ASP A 248 3.87 -17.10 -6.83
N ARG A 249 3.22 -16.48 -7.81
CA ARG A 249 3.07 -15.02 -7.91
C ARG A 249 1.63 -14.64 -8.22
N GLY A 250 1.18 -13.62 -7.51
CA GLY A 250 -0.04 -12.88 -7.83
C GLY A 250 0.25 -11.55 -8.50
N VAL A 251 -0.79 -10.75 -8.70
CA VAL A 251 -0.68 -9.36 -9.15
C VAL A 251 -0.61 -8.42 -7.93
N PRO A 252 0.16 -7.30 -7.99
CA PRO A 252 0.25 -6.39 -6.87
C PRO A 252 -1.06 -5.59 -6.69
N LEU A 253 -1.69 -5.79 -5.55
CA LEU A 253 -2.85 -5.05 -5.07
C LEU A 253 -2.41 -4.05 -4.00
N VAL A 254 -2.85 -2.80 -4.12
CA VAL A 254 -2.62 -1.75 -3.12
C VAL A 254 -3.82 -1.68 -2.18
N LEU A 255 -3.58 -1.80 -0.90
CA LEU A 255 -4.57 -1.60 0.14
C LEU A 255 -4.20 -0.35 0.95
N ASP A 256 -5.18 0.51 1.21
CA ASP A 256 -5.08 1.57 2.22
C ASP A 256 -5.34 0.95 3.59
N TRP A 257 -4.66 1.47 4.62
CA TRP A 257 -4.87 1.02 6.00
C TRP A 257 -5.00 2.20 6.96
N VAL A 258 -5.61 1.94 8.11
CA VAL A 258 -5.81 2.89 9.20
C VAL A 258 -5.43 2.23 10.53
N VAL A 259 -5.36 3.00 11.60
CA VAL A 259 -5.22 2.50 12.98
C VAL A 259 -6.45 2.87 13.79
N GLY A 260 -6.75 2.05 14.79
CA GLY A 260 -7.86 2.26 15.70
C GLY A 260 -9.24 2.15 15.04
N ASN A 261 -10.27 2.46 15.82
CA ASN A 261 -11.67 2.41 15.42
C ASN A 261 -12.44 3.69 15.79
N GLU A 262 -11.72 4.80 15.97
CA GLU A 262 -12.23 6.11 16.38
C GLU A 262 -11.78 7.20 15.39
N THR A 263 -12.41 8.35 15.42
CA THR A 263 -11.97 9.52 14.65
C THR A 263 -10.73 10.16 15.25
N CYS A 264 -10.04 11.01 14.48
CA CYS A 264 -8.91 11.80 14.99
C CYS A 264 -9.28 12.63 16.22
N GLU A 265 -10.45 13.27 16.19
CA GLU A 265 -10.92 14.13 17.30
C GLU A 265 -11.15 13.31 18.57
N GLU A 266 -11.76 12.14 18.43
CA GLU A 266 -12.00 11.23 19.55
C GLU A 266 -10.68 10.68 20.11
N ALA A 267 -9.76 10.25 19.24
CA ALA A 267 -8.45 9.73 19.63
C ALA A 267 -7.62 10.77 20.39
N VAL A 268 -7.59 12.01 19.90
CA VAL A 268 -6.90 13.14 20.58
C VAL A 268 -7.55 13.44 21.92
N LYS A 269 -8.89 13.50 21.96
CA LYS A 269 -9.64 13.77 23.20
C LYS A 269 -9.40 12.68 24.25
N ASN A 270 -9.47 11.42 23.86
CA ASN A 270 -9.24 10.29 24.74
C ASN A 270 -7.80 10.29 25.29
N ASN A 271 -6.82 10.68 24.47
CA ASN A 271 -5.43 10.83 24.89
C ASN A 271 -5.27 11.95 25.92
N MET A 272 -5.97 13.09 25.77
CA MET A 272 -5.91 14.19 26.73
C MET A 272 -6.47 13.81 28.11
N TYR A 273 -7.53 12.98 28.17
CA TYR A 273 -8.08 12.50 29.42
C TYR A 273 -7.16 11.49 30.13
N ALA A 274 -6.41 10.70 29.39
CA ALA A 274 -5.44 9.75 29.93
C ALA A 274 -4.25 10.43 30.64
N TYR A 275 -3.95 11.68 30.30
CA TYR A 275 -2.88 12.47 30.92
C TYR A 275 -3.12 12.82 32.42
N GLY A 276 -4.38 12.75 32.88
CA GLY A 276 -4.76 13.03 34.28
C GLY A 276 -4.55 11.86 35.25
N TYR A 277 -4.32 10.65 34.79
CA TYR A 277 -4.10 9.46 35.61
C TYR A 277 -2.74 8.83 35.27
N ALA A 278 -1.97 8.48 36.28
CA ALA A 278 -0.56 8.08 36.21
C ALA A 278 -0.21 6.80 35.42
N THR A 279 -1.12 6.26 34.63
CA THR A 279 -0.89 5.11 33.75
C THR A 279 -1.06 5.54 32.29
N ARG A 280 0.05 5.92 31.67
CA ARG A 280 0.13 6.28 30.25
C ARG A 280 -0.08 5.06 29.35
N VAL A 281 -1.31 4.70 29.06
CA VAL A 281 -1.62 3.91 27.87
C VAL A 281 -2.23 4.89 26.87
N SER A 282 -1.40 5.53 26.07
CA SER A 282 -1.87 6.39 24.98
C SER A 282 -2.52 5.48 23.93
N SER A 283 -3.79 5.68 23.66
CA SER A 283 -4.50 5.07 22.54
C SER A 283 -4.26 5.83 21.23
N TYR A 284 -3.60 6.99 21.28
CA TYR A 284 -3.31 7.83 20.13
C TYR A 284 -2.01 7.42 19.45
N ALA A 285 -2.11 7.02 18.19
CA ALA A 285 -1.00 6.41 17.46
C ALA A 285 0.00 7.40 16.84
N CYS A 286 -0.34 8.69 16.71
CA CYS A 286 0.56 9.70 16.13
C CYS A 286 1.51 10.23 17.21
N LEU A 287 2.63 9.54 17.40
CA LEU A 287 3.56 9.79 18.51
C LEU A 287 4.59 10.88 18.22
N SER A 288 4.84 11.19 16.96
CA SER A 288 5.82 12.22 16.60
C SER A 288 5.25 13.63 16.79
N ASP A 289 6.03 14.54 17.40
CA ASP A 289 5.65 15.95 17.59
C ASP A 289 5.36 16.67 16.27
N ASN A 290 6.04 16.27 15.17
CA ASN A 290 5.87 16.86 13.84
C ASN A 290 4.93 16.02 12.97
N SER A 291 3.90 15.45 13.57
CA SER A 291 2.89 14.68 12.88
C SER A 291 1.48 15.22 13.11
N PHE A 292 0.56 14.80 12.29
CA PHE A 292 -0.86 15.07 12.45
C PHE A 292 -1.69 13.86 12.02
N CYS A 293 -2.89 13.81 12.55
CA CYS A 293 -3.86 12.77 12.32
C CYS A 293 -4.74 13.10 11.12
N LEU A 294 -5.06 12.09 10.31
CA LEU A 294 -6.01 12.15 9.19
C LEU A 294 -7.06 11.05 9.38
N ASN A 295 -8.33 11.44 9.42
CA ASN A 295 -9.42 10.47 9.45
C ASN A 295 -9.39 9.53 8.25
N ALA A 296 -9.86 8.31 8.43
CA ALA A 296 -10.15 7.41 7.32
C ALA A 296 -11.08 8.10 6.32
N SER A 297 -10.87 7.85 5.04
CA SER A 297 -11.75 8.37 3.98
C SER A 297 -13.16 7.78 4.09
N ILE A 298 -13.26 6.56 4.64
CA ILE A 298 -14.53 5.83 4.84
C ILE A 298 -14.39 4.94 6.08
N GLY A 299 -15.40 4.97 6.93
CA GLY A 299 -15.44 4.19 8.17
C GLY A 299 -14.74 4.88 9.33
N LEU A 300 -14.38 4.09 10.33
CA LEU A 300 -13.66 4.51 11.52
C LEU A 300 -12.15 4.21 11.36
N GLY A 301 -11.36 4.85 12.21
CA GLY A 301 -9.92 4.79 12.18
C GLY A 301 -9.27 6.02 11.56
N TYR A 302 -7.97 6.13 11.72
CA TYR A 302 -7.20 7.28 11.24
C TYR A 302 -5.79 6.86 10.83
N ARG A 303 -5.10 7.78 10.16
CA ARG A 303 -3.69 7.66 9.79
C ARG A 303 -2.90 8.81 10.36
N CYS A 304 -1.62 8.57 10.65
CA CYS A 304 -0.69 9.62 11.01
C CYS A 304 0.14 10.03 9.79
N LYS A 305 0.44 11.31 9.68
CA LYS A 305 1.28 11.84 8.62
C LYS A 305 2.23 12.89 9.19
N CYS A 306 3.46 12.92 8.71
CA CYS A 306 4.38 14.00 9.04
C CYS A 306 3.91 15.34 8.46
N LEU A 307 4.15 16.43 9.18
CA LEU A 307 3.90 17.80 8.72
C LEU A 307 4.71 18.11 7.45
N ALA A 308 4.25 19.09 6.69
CA ALA A 308 4.97 19.55 5.50
C ALA A 308 6.41 19.96 5.84
N GLY A 309 7.37 19.44 5.10
CA GLY A 309 8.80 19.64 5.35
C GLY A 309 9.44 18.64 6.30
N PHE A 310 8.67 17.68 6.81
CA PHE A 310 9.15 16.56 7.62
C PHE A 310 8.87 15.24 6.92
N GLU A 311 9.76 14.27 7.14
CA GLU A 311 9.66 12.90 6.60
C GLU A 311 10.07 11.89 7.65
N GLY A 312 9.65 10.63 7.48
CA GLY A 312 9.93 9.53 8.40
C GLY A 312 8.65 8.84 8.87
N ASN A 313 8.69 8.28 10.08
CA ASN A 313 7.60 7.48 10.61
C ASN A 313 6.82 8.23 11.70
N PRO A 314 5.58 8.71 11.42
CA PRO A 314 4.78 9.50 12.36
C PRO A 314 4.27 8.70 13.58
N TYR A 315 4.36 7.37 13.53
CA TYR A 315 3.96 6.47 14.61
C TYR A 315 5.07 6.21 15.66
N LEU A 316 6.27 6.78 15.44
CA LEU A 316 7.39 6.68 16.37
C LEU A 316 7.61 8.03 17.07
N ASP A 317 8.02 7.97 18.34
CA ASP A 317 8.51 9.18 19.02
C ASP A 317 9.65 9.80 18.21
N ARG A 318 9.56 11.11 17.93
CA ARG A 318 10.50 11.85 17.06
C ARG A 318 10.71 11.22 15.68
N GLY A 319 9.74 10.45 15.20
CA GLY A 319 9.84 9.74 13.92
C GLY A 319 9.78 10.64 12.69
N CYS A 320 9.14 11.82 12.78
CA CYS A 320 9.12 12.83 11.72
C CYS A 320 10.30 13.80 11.86
N GLN A 321 11.27 13.71 10.97
CA GLN A 321 12.47 14.55 10.94
C GLN A 321 12.40 15.56 9.79
N ILE A 322 13.15 16.64 9.89
CA ILE A 322 13.24 17.65 8.81
C ILE A 322 13.71 16.96 7.52
N SER A 323 12.94 17.13 6.45
CA SER A 323 13.32 16.57 5.15
C SER A 323 14.59 17.22 4.61
N MET A 324 15.53 16.37 4.17
CA MET A 324 16.79 16.84 3.56
C MET A 324 16.56 17.69 2.30
N SER A 325 15.39 17.58 1.67
CA SER A 325 14.99 18.40 0.53
C SER A 325 14.70 19.87 0.89
N VAL A 326 14.39 20.14 2.15
CA VAL A 326 14.05 21.50 2.67
C VAL A 326 15.28 22.20 3.24
N LEU A 327 16.26 21.44 3.77
CA LEU A 327 17.48 22.00 4.37
C LEU A 327 18.23 23.01 3.46
N PRO A 328 18.47 22.75 2.16
CA PRO A 328 19.17 23.69 1.30
C PRO A 328 18.40 25.01 1.11
N LYS A 329 17.05 24.95 1.11
CA LYS A 329 16.20 26.14 0.95
C LYS A 329 16.21 26.99 2.22
N LEU A 330 16.21 26.38 3.40
CA LEU A 330 16.34 27.08 4.67
C LEU A 330 17.73 27.74 4.81
N LEU A 331 18.79 27.04 4.44
CA LEU A 331 20.16 27.60 4.43
C LEU A 331 20.30 28.77 3.44
N GLN A 332 19.69 28.71 2.25
CA GLN A 332 19.69 29.83 1.29
C GLN A 332 18.90 31.04 1.79
N TRP A 333 17.85 30.84 2.56
CA TRP A 333 17.05 31.92 3.13
C TRP A 333 17.79 32.62 4.29
N TYR A 334 18.54 31.85 5.08
CA TYR A 334 19.32 32.37 6.21
C TYR A 334 20.60 33.11 5.79
N LEU A 335 21.09 32.84 4.55
CA LEU A 335 22.31 33.45 3.99
C LEU A 335 22.02 34.72 3.15
N ARG A 336 20.76 35.14 3.01
CA ARG A 336 20.34 36.40 2.40
C ARG A 336 19.99 37.44 3.48
#